data_0c835e794af256921da130109246b205
#
_entry.id   0c835e794af256921da130109246b205
#
_cell.length_a   1.000
_cell.length_b   1.000
_cell.length_c   1.000
_cell.angle_alpha   90.00
_cell.angle_beta   90.00
_cell.angle_gamma   90.00
#
_symmetry.space_group_name_H-M   'P 1'
#
loop_
_entity.id
_entity.type
_entity.pdbx_description
1 polymer ?
#
loop_
_entity_poly.entity_id
_entity_poly.type
_entity_poly.pdbx_seq_one_letter_code
_entity_poly.pdbx_strand_id
1 'polypeptide(L)'
;MLYFAYGSNLNHFQMKKRCKDSVFIKKINLSNFSLTFRSKYRAADIDYKKNSIVPGALFEISKSDEKKLDVYEDYPVLYKKYYFTHYGKKIMTYTMVKKSPFRFPTVRYLNIVKQGYKDCFLDKKYLKRGLQES
;
A
#
# COMPACT_ATOMS: atom_id res chain seq x y z
N MET A 1 16.22 1.67 -3.17
CA MET A 1 15.35 2.60 -2.43
C MET A 1 14.32 1.84 -1.63
N LEU A 2 13.79 2.47 -0.60
CA LEU A 2 12.78 1.84 0.28
C LEU A 2 11.37 2.21 -0.16
N TYR A 3 10.50 1.20 -0.24
CA TYR A 3 9.12 1.32 -0.66
C TYR A 3 8.20 0.69 0.39
N PHE A 4 7.14 1.42 0.77
CA PHE A 4 6.13 0.97 1.71
C PHE A 4 4.88 0.52 0.96
N ALA A 5 4.55 -0.76 1.05
CA ALA A 5 3.34 -1.34 0.48
C ALA A 5 2.28 -1.50 1.56
N TYR A 6 1.02 -1.17 1.23
CA TYR A 6 -0.09 -1.30 2.18
C TYR A 6 -1.34 -1.93 1.55
N GLY A 7 -1.31 -2.21 0.26
CA GLY A 7 -2.42 -2.81 -0.50
C GLY A 7 -2.04 -4.11 -1.18
N SER A 8 -2.30 -4.22 -2.48
CA SER A 8 -2.05 -5.47 -3.23
C SER A 8 -0.59 -5.90 -3.24
N ASN A 9 0.35 -4.96 -3.15
CA ASN A 9 1.78 -5.29 -3.14
C ASN A 9 2.28 -5.86 -1.82
N LEU A 10 1.43 -5.96 -0.80
CA LEU A 10 1.69 -6.77 0.38
C LEU A 10 1.76 -8.25 0.04
N ASN A 11 1.04 -8.66 -1.00
CA ASN A 11 1.03 -10.03 -1.49
C ASN A 11 2.38 -10.32 -2.16
N HIS A 12 3.16 -11.24 -1.58
CA HIS A 12 4.52 -11.52 -2.03
C HIS A 12 4.55 -12.06 -3.46
N PHE A 13 3.57 -12.85 -3.86
CA PHE A 13 3.47 -13.33 -5.23
C PHE A 13 3.27 -12.18 -6.21
N GLN A 14 2.33 -11.28 -5.89
CA GLN A 14 2.05 -10.11 -6.73
C GLN A 14 3.26 -9.17 -6.80
N MET A 15 3.86 -8.88 -5.65
CA MET A 15 5.00 -7.96 -5.60
C MET A 15 6.19 -8.52 -6.38
N LYS A 16 6.50 -9.80 -6.24
CA LYS A 16 7.64 -10.41 -6.95
C LYS A 16 7.40 -10.47 -8.45
N LYS A 17 6.16 -10.67 -8.85
CA LYS A 17 5.78 -10.66 -10.26
C LYS A 17 5.99 -9.29 -10.90
N ARG A 18 5.64 -8.21 -10.17
CA ARG A 18 5.80 -6.83 -10.65
C ARG A 18 7.24 -6.34 -10.56
N CYS A 19 7.92 -6.69 -9.48
CA CYS A 19 9.22 -6.15 -9.09
C CYS A 19 10.18 -7.30 -8.80
N LYS A 20 10.89 -7.75 -9.83
CA LYS A 20 11.77 -8.93 -9.74
C LYS A 20 12.90 -8.74 -8.73
N ASP A 21 13.38 -7.50 -8.58
CA ASP A 21 14.52 -7.19 -7.71
C ASP A 21 14.09 -6.88 -6.28
N SER A 22 12.78 -6.89 -5.99
CA SER A 22 12.28 -6.51 -4.67
C SER A 22 12.68 -7.51 -3.59
N VAL A 23 13.00 -6.98 -2.42
CA VAL A 23 13.33 -7.78 -1.22
C VAL A 23 12.46 -7.29 -0.08
N PHE A 24 11.68 -8.19 0.51
CA PHE A 24 10.91 -7.90 1.72
C PHE A 24 11.88 -7.75 2.90
N ILE A 25 11.83 -6.61 3.58
CA ILE A 25 12.70 -6.34 4.72
C ILE A 25 12.00 -6.67 6.03
N LYS A 26 10.85 -6.02 6.28
CA LYS A 26 10.08 -6.20 7.51
C LYS A 26 8.73 -5.50 7.41
N LYS A 27 7.84 -5.81 8.34
CA LYS A 27 6.63 -5.03 8.53
C LYS A 27 6.92 -3.76 9.32
N ILE A 28 6.24 -2.67 8.98
CA ILE A 28 6.29 -1.41 9.72
C ILE A 28 4.89 -0.81 9.78
N ASN A 29 4.70 0.15 10.69
CA ASN A 29 3.46 0.91 10.81
C ASN A 29 3.70 2.35 10.35
N LEU A 30 2.79 2.85 9.51
CA LEU A 30 2.76 4.27 9.17
C LEU A 30 1.76 4.96 10.10
N SER A 31 2.26 5.85 10.97
CA SER A 31 1.45 6.54 11.96
C SER A 31 0.68 7.70 11.36
N ASN A 32 -0.48 7.99 11.92
CA ASN A 32 -1.35 9.11 11.56
C ASN A 32 -1.93 9.01 10.15
N PHE A 33 -2.18 7.79 9.71
CA PHE A 33 -2.88 7.49 8.47
C PHE A 33 -3.89 6.38 8.71
N SER A 34 -4.94 6.35 7.91
CA SER A 34 -5.93 5.28 7.92
C SER A 34 -6.08 4.69 6.52
N LEU A 35 -6.33 3.39 6.46
CA LEU A 35 -6.57 2.66 5.21
C LEU A 35 -8.01 2.88 4.75
N THR A 36 -8.18 3.08 3.45
CA THR A 36 -9.49 3.14 2.81
C THR A 36 -9.40 2.51 1.41
N PHE A 37 -10.54 2.43 0.73
CA PHE A 37 -10.64 1.92 -0.64
C PHE A 37 -11.51 2.87 -1.44
N ARG A 38 -11.09 3.21 -2.65
CA ARG A 38 -11.81 4.20 -3.46
C ARG A 38 -11.45 4.08 -4.94
N SER A 39 -11.99 4.98 -5.74
CA SER A 39 -11.86 5.10 -7.19
C SER A 39 -12.67 4.05 -7.94
N LYS A 40 -12.72 4.17 -9.27
CA LYS A 40 -13.37 3.17 -10.12
C LYS A 40 -12.70 1.80 -10.02
N TYR A 41 -11.45 1.76 -9.57
CA TYR A 41 -10.72 0.50 -9.36
C TYR A 41 -10.99 -0.11 -8.00
N ARG A 42 -11.61 0.63 -7.10
CA ARG A 42 -11.94 0.18 -5.74
C ARG A 42 -10.69 -0.35 -5.03
N ALA A 43 -9.59 0.38 -5.22
CA ALA A 43 -8.27 0.00 -4.73
C ALA A 43 -7.92 0.72 -3.44
N ALA A 44 -6.92 0.19 -2.74
CA ALA A 44 -6.45 0.73 -1.47
C ALA A 44 -5.83 2.12 -1.62
N ASP A 45 -6.11 2.98 -0.66
CA ASP A 45 -5.53 4.31 -0.50
C ASP A 45 -5.39 4.61 0.98
N ILE A 46 -4.66 5.63 1.33
CA ILE A 46 -4.50 6.07 2.71
C ILE A 46 -4.81 7.56 2.84
N ASP A 47 -5.44 7.90 3.97
CA ASP A 47 -5.76 9.28 4.32
C ASP A 47 -5.10 9.64 5.64
N TYR A 48 -4.66 10.89 5.79
CA TYR A 48 -4.21 11.38 7.08
C TYR A 48 -5.33 11.28 8.11
N LYS A 49 -5.03 10.64 9.22
CA LYS A 49 -5.97 10.55 10.35
C LYS A 49 -5.17 10.41 11.64
N LYS A 50 -5.19 11.48 12.45
CA LYS A 50 -4.46 11.53 13.71
C LYS A 50 -4.78 10.31 14.58
N ASN A 51 -3.75 9.73 15.20
CA ASN A 51 -3.85 8.58 16.10
C ASN A 51 -4.30 7.26 15.44
N SER A 52 -4.28 7.21 14.11
CA SER A 52 -4.51 5.98 13.37
C SER A 52 -3.20 5.39 12.88
N ILE A 53 -3.23 4.14 12.45
CA ILE A 53 -2.08 3.40 11.95
C ILE A 53 -2.46 2.64 10.70
N VAL A 54 -1.57 2.67 9.70
CA VAL A 54 -1.65 1.77 8.56
C VAL A 54 -0.45 0.82 8.63
N PRO A 55 -0.68 -0.49 8.86
CA PRO A 55 0.41 -1.44 8.81
C PRO A 55 0.77 -1.74 7.36
N GLY A 56 2.03 -2.03 7.11
CA GLY A 56 2.48 -2.38 5.78
C GLY A 56 3.84 -3.06 5.77
N ALA A 57 4.35 -3.24 4.57
CA ALA A 57 5.60 -3.95 4.32
C ALA A 57 6.63 -3.00 3.74
N LEU A 58 7.84 -3.06 4.28
CA LEU A 58 8.98 -2.34 3.76
C LEU A 58 9.74 -3.25 2.80
N PHE A 59 9.90 -2.78 1.57
CA PHE A 59 10.68 -3.47 0.53
C PHE A 59 11.86 -2.62 0.11
N GLU A 60 12.98 -3.28 -0.15
CA GLU A 60 14.06 -2.68 -0.94
C GLU A 60 13.74 -2.92 -2.40
N ILE A 61 13.75 -1.87 -3.23
CA ILE A 61 13.43 -1.96 -4.65
C ILE A 61 14.51 -1.28 -5.49
N SER A 62 14.67 -1.75 -6.73
CA SER A 62 15.58 -1.16 -7.71
C SER A 62 14.91 -0.03 -8.47
N LYS A 63 15.70 0.72 -9.25
CA LYS A 63 15.14 1.73 -10.17
C LYS A 63 14.23 1.10 -11.23
N SER A 64 14.59 -0.09 -11.69
CA SER A 64 13.76 -0.85 -12.63
C SER A 64 12.41 -1.22 -12.00
N ASP A 65 12.41 -1.65 -10.73
CA ASP A 65 11.21 -1.95 -9.98
C ASP A 65 10.32 -0.71 -9.83
N GLU A 66 10.94 0.43 -9.50
CA GLU A 66 10.19 1.68 -9.34
C GLU A 66 9.45 2.07 -10.62
N LYS A 67 10.10 1.92 -11.77
CA LYS A 67 9.47 2.20 -13.07
C LYS A 67 8.25 1.30 -13.30
N LYS A 68 8.35 0.02 -12.94
CA LYS A 68 7.24 -0.92 -13.08
C LYS A 68 6.09 -0.61 -12.12
N LEU A 69 6.41 -0.20 -10.89
CA LEU A 69 5.40 0.26 -9.94
C LEU A 69 4.71 1.52 -10.45
N ASP A 70 5.45 2.47 -11.01
CA ASP A 70 4.87 3.69 -11.58
C ASP A 70 3.83 3.36 -12.66
N VAL A 71 4.10 2.39 -13.51
CA VAL A 71 3.14 1.93 -14.53
C VAL A 71 1.94 1.26 -13.88
N TYR A 72 2.17 0.36 -12.94
CA TYR A 72 1.09 -0.38 -12.27
C TYR A 72 0.16 0.56 -11.51
N GLU A 73 0.71 1.58 -10.85
CA GLU A 73 -0.05 2.55 -10.05
C GLU A 73 -0.63 3.68 -10.89
N ASP A 74 -0.40 3.68 -12.20
CA ASP A 74 -0.80 4.77 -13.09
C ASP A 74 -0.30 6.13 -12.56
N TYR A 75 0.95 6.16 -12.17
CA TYR A 75 1.63 7.37 -11.70
C TYR A 75 1.97 8.27 -12.90
N PRO A 76 1.76 9.57 -12.84
CA PRO A 76 1.26 10.38 -11.71
C PRO A 76 -0.24 10.72 -11.77
N VAL A 77 -1.02 9.97 -12.55
CA VAL A 77 -2.44 10.27 -12.81
C VAL A 77 -3.35 9.76 -11.69
N LEU A 78 -3.36 8.46 -11.42
CA LEU A 78 -4.19 7.87 -10.37
C LEU A 78 -3.53 8.02 -9.00
N TYR A 79 -2.27 7.64 -8.91
CA TYR A 79 -1.48 7.76 -7.67
C TYR A 79 -0.35 8.76 -7.86
N LYS A 80 0.02 9.41 -6.77
CA LYS A 80 1.23 10.23 -6.65
C LYS A 80 2.15 9.62 -5.61
N LYS A 81 3.41 10.01 -5.60
CA LYS A 81 4.38 9.53 -4.62
C LYS A 81 4.33 10.40 -3.38
N TYR A 82 4.35 9.74 -2.23
CA TYR A 82 4.43 10.36 -0.92
C TYR A 82 5.67 9.80 -0.21
N TYR A 83 6.45 10.69 0.39
CA TYR A 83 7.68 10.31 1.09
C TYR A 83 7.53 10.60 2.57
N PHE A 84 8.01 9.67 3.38
CA PHE A 84 8.06 9.87 4.83
C PHE A 84 9.37 9.30 5.37
N THR A 85 9.71 9.69 6.62
CA THR A 85 10.93 9.26 7.27
C THR A 85 10.58 8.26 8.38
N HIS A 86 11.33 7.17 8.44
CA HIS A 86 11.18 6.14 9.46
C HIS A 86 12.58 5.74 9.92
N TYR A 87 12.89 6.01 11.21
CA TYR A 87 14.23 5.83 11.76
C TYR A 87 15.33 6.45 10.89
N GLY A 88 15.10 7.71 10.49
CA GLY A 88 16.06 8.47 9.69
C GLY A 88 16.15 8.09 8.22
N LYS A 89 15.41 7.10 7.77
CA LYS A 89 15.43 6.65 6.37
C LYS A 89 14.22 7.16 5.60
N LYS A 90 14.45 7.64 4.39
CA LYS A 90 13.41 8.11 3.48
C LYS A 90 12.73 6.92 2.83
N ILE A 91 11.40 6.88 2.92
CA ILE A 91 10.58 5.79 2.38
C ILE A 91 9.54 6.37 1.42
N MET A 92 9.35 5.72 0.28
CA MET A 92 8.37 6.12 -0.72
C MET A 92 7.14 5.22 -0.64
N THR A 93 5.96 5.82 -0.79
CA THR A 93 4.70 5.08 -1.00
C THR A 93 3.84 5.82 -2.01
N TYR A 94 2.73 5.20 -2.42
CA TYR A 94 1.79 5.82 -3.35
C TYR A 94 0.50 6.17 -2.63
N THR A 95 -0.05 7.35 -2.95
CA THR A 95 -1.37 7.78 -2.47
C THR A 95 -2.16 8.33 -3.64
N MET A 96 -3.48 8.12 -3.63
CA MET A 96 -4.32 8.60 -4.75
C MET A 96 -4.35 10.12 -4.81
N VAL A 97 -4.31 10.64 -6.04
CA VAL A 97 -4.38 12.08 -6.32
C VAL A 97 -5.77 12.59 -5.96
N LYS A 98 -6.82 11.88 -6.42
CA LYS A 98 -8.20 12.27 -6.15
C LYS A 98 -8.75 11.47 -4.97
N LYS A 99 -9.23 12.18 -3.94
CA LYS A 99 -9.80 11.57 -2.74
C LYS A 99 -11.32 11.41 -2.91
N SER A 100 -11.71 10.48 -3.78
CA SER A 100 -13.12 10.17 -4.03
C SER A 100 -13.74 9.38 -2.87
N PRO A 101 -15.08 9.26 -2.82
CA PRO A 101 -15.73 8.51 -1.72
C PRO A 101 -15.33 7.05 -1.67
N PHE A 102 -15.47 6.46 -0.48
CA PHE A 102 -15.21 5.06 -0.24
C PHE A 102 -15.98 4.17 -1.21
N ARG A 103 -15.30 3.13 -1.72
CA ARG A 103 -15.91 2.04 -2.49
C ARG A 103 -15.32 0.72 -2.04
N PHE A 104 -16.19 -0.21 -1.65
CA PHE A 104 -15.77 -1.52 -1.17
C PHE A 104 -15.00 -2.26 -2.29
N PRO A 105 -13.86 -2.89 -1.98
CA PRO A 105 -13.05 -3.57 -3.00
C PRO A 105 -13.78 -4.77 -3.61
N THR A 106 -13.36 -5.16 -4.82
CA THR A 106 -13.84 -6.40 -5.43
C THR A 106 -13.35 -7.58 -4.60
N VAL A 107 -14.07 -8.71 -4.69
CA VAL A 107 -13.66 -9.94 -3.97
C VAL A 107 -12.25 -10.37 -4.36
N ARG A 108 -11.94 -10.33 -5.66
CA ARG A 108 -10.61 -10.69 -6.16
C ARG A 108 -9.51 -9.83 -5.54
N TYR A 109 -9.69 -8.51 -5.60
CA TYR A 109 -8.69 -7.56 -5.07
C TYR A 109 -8.53 -7.75 -3.56
N LEU A 110 -9.65 -7.87 -2.84
CA LEU A 110 -9.62 -8.05 -1.39
C LEU A 110 -8.90 -9.34 -0.99
N ASN A 111 -9.11 -10.43 -1.72
CA ASN A 111 -8.42 -11.69 -1.44
C ASN A 111 -6.91 -11.57 -1.65
N ILE A 112 -6.47 -10.81 -2.64
CA ILE A 112 -5.05 -10.52 -2.86
C ILE A 112 -4.47 -9.77 -1.66
N VAL A 113 -5.18 -8.75 -1.17
CA VAL A 113 -4.75 -7.97 0.00
C VAL A 113 -4.74 -8.83 1.26
N LYS A 114 -5.77 -9.66 1.47
CA LYS A 114 -5.83 -10.58 2.62
C LYS A 114 -4.63 -11.52 2.65
N GLN A 115 -4.27 -12.08 1.51
CA GLN A 115 -3.08 -12.93 1.42
C GLN A 115 -1.82 -12.13 1.75
N GLY A 116 -1.75 -10.88 1.28
CA GLY A 116 -0.64 -9.99 1.61
C GLY A 116 -0.50 -9.75 3.11
N TYR A 117 -1.61 -9.58 3.81
CA TYR A 117 -1.61 -9.45 5.28
C TYR A 117 -1.01 -10.69 5.94
N LYS A 118 -1.33 -11.89 5.44
CA LYS A 118 -0.72 -13.14 5.93
C LYS A 118 0.78 -13.19 5.62
N ASP A 119 1.15 -12.86 4.38
CA ASP A 119 2.55 -12.92 3.93
C ASP A 119 3.45 -12.01 4.76
N CYS A 120 2.93 -10.87 5.21
CA CYS A 120 3.69 -9.87 5.94
C CYS A 120 3.43 -9.89 7.45
N PHE A 121 2.66 -10.85 7.95
CA PHE A 121 2.33 -11.01 9.38
C PHE A 121 1.63 -9.77 9.96
N LEU A 122 0.71 -9.16 9.20
CA LEU A 122 -0.02 -7.98 9.64
C LEU A 122 -1.29 -8.37 10.37
N ASP A 123 -1.70 -7.53 11.34
CA ASP A 123 -2.94 -7.71 12.10
C ASP A 123 -4.14 -7.36 11.22
N LYS A 124 -5.04 -8.32 11.06
CA LYS A 124 -6.24 -8.19 10.22
C LYS A 124 -7.21 -7.10 10.69
N LYS A 125 -7.12 -6.69 11.96
CA LYS A 125 -8.04 -5.66 12.50
C LYS A 125 -7.93 -4.34 11.73
N TYR A 126 -6.74 -4.00 11.24
CA TYR A 126 -6.52 -2.79 10.47
C TYR A 126 -7.18 -2.87 9.09
N LEU A 127 -7.16 -4.04 8.47
CA LEU A 127 -7.88 -4.27 7.22
C LEU A 127 -9.39 -4.16 7.43
N LYS A 128 -9.92 -4.77 8.48
CA LYS A 128 -11.35 -4.69 8.83
C LYS A 128 -11.79 -3.23 9.00
N ARG A 129 -10.99 -2.42 9.69
CA ARG A 129 -11.28 -0.99 9.84
C ARG A 129 -11.31 -0.26 8.51
N GLY A 130 -10.36 -0.56 7.62
CA GLY A 130 -10.29 0.06 6.28
C GLY A 130 -11.45 -0.34 5.38
N LEU A 131 -12.11 -1.46 5.65
CA LEU A 131 -13.27 -1.93 4.90
C LEU A 131 -14.59 -1.31 5.36
N GLN A 132 -14.56 -0.49 6.40
CA GLN A 132 -15.73 0.21 6.91
C GLN A 132 -15.81 1.58 6.28
N GLU A 133 -17.02 1.95 5.81
CA GLU A 133 -17.26 3.29 5.32
C GLU A 133 -17.13 4.28 6.48
N SER A 134 -16.30 5.28 6.28
CA SER A 134 -16.05 6.31 7.30
C SER A 134 -16.96 7.50 7.13
#